data_fe24ab39c1038ddc93288e19fbd64fed
#
_entry.id   fe24ab39c1038ddc93288e19fbd64fed
#
_cell.length_a   1.000
_cell.length_b   1.000
_cell.length_c   1.000
_cell.angle_alpha   90.00
_cell.angle_beta   90.00
_cell.angle_gamma   90.00
#
_symmetry.space_group_name_H-M   'P 1'
#
loop_
_entity.id
_entity.type
_entity.pdbx_description
1 polymer ?
#
loop_
_entity_poly.entity_id
_entity_poly.type
_entity_poly.pdbx_seq_one_letter_code
_entity_poly.pdbx_strand_id
1 'polypeptide(L)'
;MKVGVIGAGTMGSGIAQAFAQTEGYEVMLCDINETFAANGKNKIAKGFEKRIAKGKMTQEEADKILSKITTGVKDICGDCDLIVEAAIENMEIKKQTFKELEAICKPECIFATNTSSLSITEIGSGINRHVVGMHFFNPAPVMKLVEVIAGLNTAPEAVEAVKKISEE
;
A
#
# COMPACT_ATOMS: atom_id res chain seq x y z
N MET A 1 13.32 -0.36 -1.57
CA MET A 1 12.26 -1.32 -1.21
C MET A 1 11.12 -1.21 -2.20
N LYS A 2 10.54 -2.34 -2.63
CA LYS A 2 9.35 -2.36 -3.51
C LYS A 2 8.09 -2.62 -2.70
N VAL A 3 7.11 -1.75 -2.82
CA VAL A 3 5.84 -1.81 -2.10
C VAL A 3 4.68 -1.98 -3.08
N GLY A 4 3.91 -3.05 -2.91
CA GLY A 4 2.65 -3.25 -3.62
C GLY A 4 1.50 -2.64 -2.81
N VAL A 5 0.75 -1.73 -3.39
CA VAL A 5 -0.48 -1.18 -2.79
C VAL A 5 -1.67 -1.72 -3.57
N ILE A 6 -2.54 -2.46 -2.89
CA ILE A 6 -3.70 -3.12 -3.49
C ILE A 6 -4.96 -2.33 -3.19
N GLY A 7 -5.59 -1.84 -4.23
CA GLY A 7 -6.70 -0.88 -4.17
C GLY A 7 -6.20 0.53 -4.47
N ALA A 8 -6.65 1.09 -5.59
CA ALA A 8 -6.27 2.43 -6.07
C ALA A 8 -7.35 3.50 -5.78
N GLY A 9 -8.13 3.27 -4.74
CA GLY A 9 -9.10 4.22 -4.21
C GLY A 9 -8.45 5.39 -3.49
N THR A 10 -9.21 6.11 -2.67
CA THR A 10 -8.72 7.28 -1.93
C THR A 10 -7.56 6.92 -1.00
N MET A 11 -7.72 5.87 -0.17
CA MET A 11 -6.66 5.47 0.76
C MET A 11 -5.47 4.85 0.05
N GLY A 12 -5.67 3.91 -0.88
CA GLY A 12 -4.58 3.27 -1.58
C GLY A 12 -3.75 4.24 -2.43
N SER A 13 -4.38 5.18 -3.14
CA SER A 13 -3.65 6.23 -3.86
C SER A 13 -2.85 7.13 -2.91
N GLY A 14 -3.42 7.48 -1.75
CA GLY A 14 -2.72 8.26 -0.73
C GLY A 14 -1.53 7.50 -0.13
N ILE A 15 -1.69 6.22 0.17
CA ILE A 15 -0.61 5.33 0.67
C ILE A 15 0.49 5.20 -0.39
N ALA A 16 0.13 4.96 -1.65
CA ALA A 16 1.08 4.90 -2.76
C ALA A 16 1.87 6.21 -2.90
N GLN A 17 1.20 7.36 -2.76
CA GLN A 17 1.84 8.66 -2.78
C GLN A 17 2.81 8.82 -1.60
N ALA A 18 2.44 8.44 -0.38
CA ALA A 18 3.29 8.53 0.79
C ALA A 18 4.60 7.75 0.58
N PHE A 19 4.52 6.50 0.16
CA PHE A 19 5.71 5.69 -0.16
C PHE A 19 6.54 6.28 -1.31
N ALA A 20 5.90 6.73 -2.39
CA ALA A 20 6.63 7.29 -3.53
C ALA A 20 7.35 8.62 -3.20
N GLN A 21 6.86 9.38 -2.22
CA GLN A 21 7.51 10.58 -1.71
C GLN A 21 8.70 10.28 -0.80
N THR A 22 8.72 9.10 -0.20
CA THR A 22 9.82 8.64 0.66
C THR A 22 10.98 8.12 -0.20
N GLU A 23 12.20 8.43 0.18
CA GLU A 23 13.38 7.98 -0.55
C GLU A 23 13.59 6.47 -0.40
N GLY A 24 14.06 5.82 -1.45
CA GLY A 24 14.36 4.38 -1.43
C GLY A 24 13.16 3.46 -1.71
N TYR A 25 11.97 4.00 -1.99
CA TYR A 25 10.78 3.21 -2.31
C TYR A 25 10.38 3.30 -3.78
N GLU A 26 9.96 2.15 -4.33
CA GLU A 26 9.24 2.01 -5.59
C GLU A 26 7.87 1.41 -5.28
N VAL A 27 6.83 1.85 -6.00
CA VAL A 27 5.44 1.48 -5.70
C VAL A 27 4.77 0.80 -6.89
N MET A 28 4.18 -0.36 -6.63
CA MET A 28 3.27 -1.05 -7.54
C MET A 28 1.83 -0.75 -7.09
N LEU A 29 1.16 0.21 -7.72
CA LEU A 29 -0.22 0.55 -7.41
C LEU A 29 -1.17 -0.32 -8.24
N CYS A 30 -1.87 -1.23 -7.58
CA CYS A 30 -2.70 -2.25 -8.20
C CYS A 30 -4.19 -2.06 -7.90
N ASP A 31 -5.02 -2.46 -8.84
CA ASP A 31 -6.45 -2.58 -8.65
C ASP A 31 -7.00 -3.78 -9.45
N ILE A 32 -8.31 -3.97 -9.48
CA ILE A 32 -8.97 -5.08 -10.19
C ILE A 32 -8.69 -5.08 -11.69
N ASN A 33 -8.38 -3.92 -12.26
CA ASN A 33 -7.95 -3.75 -13.65
C ASN A 33 -7.00 -2.57 -13.79
N GLU A 34 -6.29 -2.52 -14.92
CA GLU A 34 -5.31 -1.48 -15.21
C GLU A 34 -5.91 -0.06 -15.26
N THR A 35 -7.15 0.07 -15.72
CA THR A 35 -7.85 1.37 -15.78
C THR A 35 -8.03 1.97 -14.38
N PHE A 36 -8.48 1.17 -13.42
CA PHE A 36 -8.66 1.64 -12.05
C PHE A 36 -7.32 1.96 -11.38
N ALA A 37 -6.30 1.15 -11.60
CA ALA A 37 -4.95 1.44 -11.12
C ALA A 37 -4.40 2.76 -11.71
N ALA A 38 -4.53 2.96 -13.01
CA ALA A 38 -4.14 4.19 -13.69
C ALA A 38 -4.91 5.41 -13.17
N ASN A 39 -6.21 5.27 -12.90
CA ASN A 39 -7.03 6.33 -12.31
C ASN A 39 -6.52 6.73 -10.92
N GLY A 40 -6.03 5.79 -10.12
CA GLY A 40 -5.39 6.07 -8.84
C GLY A 40 -4.14 6.93 -8.99
N LYS A 41 -3.26 6.58 -9.91
CA LYS A 41 -2.05 7.39 -10.23
C LYS A 41 -2.42 8.77 -10.77
N ASN A 42 -3.45 8.87 -11.62
CA ASN A 42 -3.94 10.14 -12.12
C ASN A 42 -4.49 11.07 -11.02
N LYS A 43 -5.10 10.53 -9.98
CA LYS A 43 -5.52 11.33 -8.81
C LYS A 43 -4.32 11.95 -8.10
N ILE A 44 -3.23 11.20 -7.94
CA ILE A 44 -1.99 11.71 -7.35
C ILE A 44 -1.44 12.84 -8.23
N ALA A 45 -1.33 12.62 -9.55
CA ALA A 45 -0.85 13.62 -10.50
C ALA A 45 -1.65 14.92 -10.44
N LYS A 46 -2.99 14.86 -10.43
CA LYS A 46 -3.87 16.02 -10.27
C LYS A 46 -3.67 16.76 -8.94
N GLY A 47 -3.36 16.04 -7.87
CA GLY A 47 -3.00 16.62 -6.58
C GLY A 47 -1.70 17.42 -6.69
N PHE A 48 -0.71 16.91 -7.40
CA PHE A 48 0.55 17.60 -7.64
C PHE A 48 0.40 18.83 -8.55
N GLU A 49 -0.42 18.76 -9.61
CA GLU A 49 -0.75 19.92 -10.46
C GLU A 49 -1.27 21.11 -9.64
N LYS A 50 -2.17 20.83 -8.68
CA LYS A 50 -2.69 21.87 -7.78
C LYS A 50 -1.62 22.46 -6.85
N ARG A 51 -0.64 21.66 -6.43
CA ARG A 51 0.49 22.12 -5.62
C ARG A 51 1.48 22.95 -6.45
N ILE A 52 1.73 22.53 -7.67
CA ILE A 52 2.57 23.26 -8.64
C ILE A 52 1.95 24.64 -8.94
N ALA A 53 0.64 24.69 -9.22
CA ALA A 53 -0.07 25.95 -9.47
C ALA A 53 -0.02 26.92 -8.28
N LYS A 54 0.12 26.39 -7.05
CA LYS A 54 0.28 27.21 -5.81
C LYS A 54 1.76 27.50 -5.47
N GLY A 55 2.71 27.15 -6.31
CA GLY A 55 4.14 27.32 -6.04
C GLY A 55 4.69 26.49 -4.89
N LYS A 56 4.01 25.40 -4.51
CA LYS A 56 4.39 24.52 -3.39
C LYS A 56 5.14 23.25 -3.83
N MET A 57 5.36 23.06 -5.09
CA MET A 57 6.03 21.91 -5.70
C MET A 57 6.49 22.30 -7.11
N THR A 58 7.61 21.76 -7.54
CA THR A 58 8.07 21.92 -8.94
C THR A 58 7.54 20.77 -9.80
N GLN A 59 7.51 20.98 -11.13
CA GLN A 59 7.16 19.93 -12.08
C GLN A 59 8.16 18.75 -12.00
N GLU A 60 9.45 19.06 -11.85
CA GLU A 60 10.51 18.05 -11.74
C GLU A 60 10.32 17.14 -10.50
N GLU A 61 9.97 17.72 -9.35
CA GLU A 61 9.65 16.96 -8.14
C GLU A 61 8.45 16.03 -8.36
N ALA A 62 7.38 16.53 -8.97
CA ALA A 62 6.19 15.74 -9.28
C ALA A 62 6.51 14.59 -10.23
N ASP A 63 7.26 14.84 -11.30
CA ASP A 63 7.64 13.84 -12.29
C ASP A 63 8.52 12.74 -11.66
N LYS A 64 9.46 13.12 -10.80
CA LYS A 64 10.32 12.20 -10.04
C LYS A 64 9.48 11.26 -9.16
N ILE A 65 8.52 11.78 -8.42
CA ILE A 65 7.65 10.97 -7.55
C ILE A 65 6.77 10.05 -8.38
N LEU A 66 6.13 10.56 -9.43
CA LEU A 66 5.25 9.77 -10.29
C LEU A 66 6.00 8.67 -11.05
N SER A 67 7.27 8.88 -11.38
CA SER A 67 8.11 7.87 -12.03
C SER A 67 8.36 6.64 -11.18
N LYS A 68 8.25 6.76 -9.84
CA LYS A 68 8.38 5.64 -8.91
C LYS A 68 7.13 4.78 -8.79
N ILE A 69 5.99 5.20 -9.38
CA ILE A 69 4.71 4.49 -9.29
C ILE A 69 4.42 3.78 -10.61
N THR A 70 4.44 2.46 -10.57
CA THR A 70 3.98 1.59 -11.66
C THR A 70 2.55 1.14 -11.36
N THR A 71 1.68 1.14 -12.36
CA THR A 71 0.27 0.73 -12.21
C THR A 71 0.01 -0.60 -12.90
N GLY A 72 -0.91 -1.40 -12.38
CA GLY A 72 -1.28 -2.67 -12.97
C GLY A 72 -2.26 -3.48 -12.12
N VAL A 73 -2.30 -4.78 -12.38
CA VAL A 73 -3.01 -5.75 -11.55
C VAL A 73 -2.02 -6.46 -10.61
N LYS A 74 -2.52 -7.24 -9.66
CA LYS A 74 -1.71 -7.91 -8.61
C LYS A 74 -0.48 -8.67 -9.13
N ASP A 75 -0.52 -9.16 -10.36
CA ASP A 75 0.55 -9.97 -10.96
C ASP A 75 1.91 -9.25 -11.01
N ILE A 76 1.91 -7.92 -11.00
CA ILE A 76 3.16 -7.13 -10.97
C ILE A 76 3.82 -7.09 -9.59
N CYS A 77 3.22 -7.67 -8.56
CA CYS A 77 3.72 -7.64 -7.18
C CYS A 77 4.70 -8.77 -6.83
N GLY A 78 5.12 -9.59 -7.80
CA GLY A 78 5.92 -10.79 -7.55
C GLY A 78 7.20 -10.57 -6.75
N ASP A 79 7.91 -9.48 -6.99
CA ASP A 79 9.16 -9.12 -6.33
C ASP A 79 9.01 -8.01 -5.25
N CYS A 80 7.78 -7.70 -4.83
CA CYS A 80 7.55 -6.75 -3.74
C CYS A 80 8.09 -7.26 -2.40
N ASP A 81 8.58 -6.33 -1.60
CA ASP A 81 9.07 -6.57 -0.23
C ASP A 81 7.95 -6.42 0.80
N LEU A 82 6.98 -5.57 0.50
CA LEU A 82 5.81 -5.27 1.32
C LEU A 82 4.57 -5.17 0.43
N ILE A 83 3.47 -5.73 0.89
CA ILE A 83 2.13 -5.47 0.36
C ILE A 83 1.35 -4.66 1.40
N VAL A 84 0.71 -3.59 0.99
CA VAL A 84 -0.30 -2.87 1.77
C VAL A 84 -1.64 -3.01 1.07
N GLU A 85 -2.52 -3.82 1.62
CA GLU A 85 -3.87 -4.03 1.12
C GLU A 85 -4.77 -2.87 1.60
N ALA A 86 -5.36 -2.13 0.68
CA ALA A 86 -6.23 -0.98 0.91
C ALA A 86 -7.49 -1.03 0.02
N ALA A 87 -7.97 -2.25 -0.28
CA ALA A 87 -9.17 -2.49 -1.05
C ALA A 87 -10.44 -2.28 -0.19
N ILE A 88 -11.60 -2.59 -0.76
CA ILE A 88 -12.90 -2.44 -0.09
C ILE A 88 -12.92 -3.16 1.27
N GLU A 89 -13.60 -2.57 2.27
CA GLU A 89 -13.72 -3.08 3.64
C GLU A 89 -14.68 -4.29 3.70
N ASN A 90 -14.23 -5.42 3.18
CA ASN A 90 -14.96 -6.66 3.12
C ASN A 90 -14.02 -7.84 3.44
N MET A 91 -14.37 -8.63 4.45
CA MET A 91 -13.55 -9.74 4.96
C MET A 91 -13.18 -10.75 3.88
N GLU A 92 -14.17 -11.24 3.13
CA GLU A 92 -13.97 -12.28 2.12
C GLU A 92 -13.08 -11.78 0.95
N ILE A 93 -13.27 -10.53 0.54
CA ILE A 93 -12.45 -9.92 -0.50
C ILE A 93 -10.99 -9.78 -0.03
N LYS A 94 -10.76 -9.36 1.21
CA LYS A 94 -9.40 -9.24 1.77
C LYS A 94 -8.73 -10.61 1.91
N LYS A 95 -9.44 -11.61 2.42
CA LYS A 95 -8.93 -12.99 2.52
C LYS A 95 -8.56 -13.56 1.14
N GLN A 96 -9.44 -13.40 0.16
CA GLN A 96 -9.18 -13.85 -1.21
C GLN A 96 -7.99 -13.11 -1.84
N THR A 97 -7.89 -11.80 -1.62
CA THR A 97 -6.76 -10.98 -2.09
C THR A 97 -5.44 -11.50 -1.56
N PHE A 98 -5.34 -11.75 -0.26
CA PHE A 98 -4.10 -12.27 0.34
C PHE A 98 -3.79 -13.71 -0.11
N LYS A 99 -4.80 -14.54 -0.32
CA LYS A 99 -4.61 -15.89 -0.87
C LYS A 99 -4.00 -15.86 -2.27
N GLU A 100 -4.46 -14.95 -3.11
CA GLU A 100 -3.91 -14.77 -4.46
C GLU A 100 -2.48 -14.18 -4.40
N LEU A 101 -2.24 -13.21 -3.52
CA LEU A 101 -0.91 -12.62 -3.32
C LEU A 101 0.11 -13.61 -2.74
N GLU A 102 -0.32 -14.56 -1.92
CA GLU A 102 0.56 -15.63 -1.42
C GLU A 102 1.15 -16.46 -2.56
N ALA A 103 0.39 -16.69 -3.63
CA ALA A 103 0.86 -17.41 -4.82
C ALA A 103 1.74 -16.53 -5.74
N ILE A 104 1.59 -15.22 -5.70
CA ILE A 104 2.27 -14.25 -6.59
C ILE A 104 3.59 -13.75 -5.96
N CYS A 105 3.56 -13.36 -4.69
CA CYS A 105 4.67 -12.68 -4.05
C CYS A 105 5.77 -13.64 -3.58
N LYS A 106 7.02 -13.18 -3.63
CA LYS A 106 8.16 -13.92 -3.06
C LYS A 106 7.95 -14.25 -1.57
N PRO A 107 8.57 -15.32 -1.05
CA PRO A 107 8.34 -15.79 0.33
C PRO A 107 8.62 -14.75 1.42
N GLU A 108 9.56 -13.86 1.21
CA GLU A 108 10.00 -12.83 2.19
C GLU A 108 9.09 -11.60 2.24
N CYS A 109 8.15 -11.49 1.28
CA CYS A 109 7.24 -10.35 1.22
C CYS A 109 6.35 -10.27 2.48
N ILE A 110 6.33 -9.13 3.13
CA ILE A 110 5.48 -8.86 4.29
C ILE A 110 4.09 -8.47 3.80
N PHE A 111 3.05 -9.02 4.43
CA PHE A 111 1.66 -8.66 4.13
C PHE A 111 1.10 -7.74 5.20
N ALA A 112 0.64 -6.57 4.79
CA ALA A 112 -0.02 -5.60 5.66
C ALA A 112 -1.40 -5.22 5.11
N THR A 113 -2.32 -4.85 6.00
CA THR A 113 -3.67 -4.41 5.64
C THR A 113 -4.01 -3.08 6.29
N ASN A 114 -4.64 -2.19 5.52
CA ASN A 114 -5.10 -0.87 6.00
C ASN A 114 -6.51 -0.93 6.62
N THR A 115 -7.03 -2.12 6.92
CA THR A 115 -8.36 -2.23 7.55
C THR A 115 -8.45 -1.38 8.82
N SER A 116 -9.58 -0.71 9.02
CA SER A 116 -9.84 0.09 10.22
C SER A 116 -10.55 -0.70 11.33
N SER A 117 -11.24 -1.79 10.99
CA SER A 117 -12.15 -2.45 11.92
C SER A 117 -12.18 -3.98 11.83
N LEU A 118 -11.70 -4.58 10.74
CA LEU A 118 -11.74 -6.03 10.57
C LEU A 118 -10.61 -6.71 11.35
N SER A 119 -10.85 -7.93 11.78
CA SER A 119 -9.88 -8.72 12.54
C SER A 119 -8.67 -9.10 11.68
N ILE A 120 -7.48 -8.65 12.07
CA ILE A 120 -6.21 -9.00 11.43
C ILE A 120 -6.00 -10.52 11.47
N THR A 121 -6.32 -11.16 12.60
CA THR A 121 -6.24 -12.61 12.77
C THR A 121 -7.10 -13.34 11.76
N GLU A 122 -8.33 -12.88 11.54
CA GLU A 122 -9.26 -13.50 10.60
C GLU A 122 -8.85 -13.26 9.15
N ILE A 123 -8.37 -12.05 8.80
CA ILE A 123 -7.85 -11.75 7.46
C ILE A 123 -6.69 -12.69 7.11
N GLY A 124 -5.78 -12.95 8.05
CA GLY A 124 -4.64 -13.85 7.87
C GLY A 124 -4.98 -15.35 7.97
N SER A 125 -6.24 -15.71 8.28
CA SER A 125 -6.63 -17.11 8.34
C SER A 125 -6.68 -17.74 6.94
N GLY A 126 -6.14 -18.93 6.79
CA GLY A 126 -6.15 -19.66 5.51
C GLY A 126 -4.99 -19.34 4.56
N ILE A 127 -4.02 -18.56 5.00
CA ILE A 127 -2.72 -18.39 4.35
C ILE A 127 -1.59 -18.79 5.29
N ASN A 128 -0.42 -19.13 4.73
CA ASN A 128 0.76 -19.54 5.50
C ASN A 128 1.72 -18.38 5.79
N ARG A 129 1.20 -17.16 5.79
CA ARG A 129 1.96 -15.94 6.03
C ARG A 129 1.34 -15.09 7.13
N HIS A 130 2.18 -14.25 7.73
CA HIS A 130 1.73 -13.28 8.72
C HIS A 130 1.14 -12.05 8.04
N VAL A 131 -0.01 -11.60 8.55
CA VAL A 131 -0.62 -10.34 8.17
C VAL A 131 -0.49 -9.36 9.34
N VAL A 132 -0.05 -8.15 9.05
CA VAL A 132 0.10 -7.06 10.03
C VAL A 132 -0.91 -5.97 9.67
N GLY A 133 -1.59 -5.42 10.66
CA GLY A 133 -2.36 -4.19 10.46
C GLY A 133 -1.41 -3.01 10.29
N MET A 134 -1.57 -2.25 9.22
CA MET A 134 -0.86 -1.01 8.93
C MET A 134 -1.89 0.06 8.55
N HIS A 135 -2.50 0.65 9.56
CA HIS A 135 -3.64 1.54 9.41
C HIS A 135 -3.21 2.99 9.28
N PHE A 136 -3.37 3.53 8.08
CA PHE A 136 -3.12 4.93 7.76
C PHE A 136 -4.36 5.78 8.00
N PHE A 137 -4.15 7.05 8.33
CA PHE A 137 -5.22 8.05 8.47
C PHE A 137 -5.30 8.91 7.21
N ASN A 138 -6.52 9.30 6.85
CA ASN A 138 -6.77 10.12 5.66
C ASN A 138 -6.55 11.62 5.95
N PRO A 139 -5.80 12.35 5.15
CA PRO A 139 -5.05 11.93 3.94
C PRO A 139 -3.69 11.28 4.29
N ALA A 140 -3.43 10.08 3.77
CA ALA A 140 -2.22 9.32 4.12
C ALA A 140 -0.90 10.08 3.88
N PRO A 141 -0.72 10.91 2.83
CA PRO A 141 0.52 11.66 2.63
C PRO A 141 0.73 12.83 3.60
N VAL A 142 -0.26 13.14 4.44
CA VAL A 142 -0.25 14.31 5.35
C VAL A 142 -0.24 13.87 6.82
N MET A 143 -1.02 12.84 7.13
CA MET A 143 -1.14 12.33 8.49
C MET A 143 0.09 11.50 8.85
N LYS A 144 0.74 11.88 9.95
CA LYS A 144 2.00 11.24 10.39
C LYS A 144 1.77 9.98 11.25
N LEU A 145 0.53 9.67 11.60
CA LEU A 145 0.20 8.53 12.43
C LEU A 145 -0.12 7.31 11.57
N VAL A 146 0.54 6.20 11.86
CA VAL A 146 0.21 4.87 11.35
C VAL A 146 0.05 3.93 12.55
N GLU A 147 -1.09 3.28 12.66
CA GLU A 147 -1.31 2.25 13.67
C GLU A 147 -0.80 0.91 13.16
N VAL A 148 0.05 0.25 13.93
CA VAL A 148 0.56 -1.09 13.62
C VAL A 148 -0.09 -2.10 14.56
N ILE A 149 -0.85 -3.04 14.01
CA ILE A 149 -1.69 -3.97 14.76
C ILE A 149 -1.23 -5.42 14.50
N ALA A 150 -0.91 -6.15 15.57
CA ALA A 150 -0.63 -7.57 15.51
C ALA A 150 -1.93 -8.38 15.59
N GLY A 151 -2.10 -9.37 14.71
CA GLY A 151 -3.06 -10.45 14.93
C GLY A 151 -2.48 -11.52 15.86
N LEU A 152 -3.30 -12.48 16.29
CA LEU A 152 -2.85 -13.57 17.16
C LEU A 152 -1.71 -14.41 16.57
N ASN A 153 -1.69 -14.53 15.23
CA ASN A 153 -0.71 -15.34 14.52
C ASN A 153 0.39 -14.49 13.86
N THR A 154 0.44 -13.18 14.14
CA THR A 154 1.44 -12.30 13.55
C THR A 154 2.78 -12.46 14.26
N ALA A 155 3.84 -12.79 13.53
CA ALA A 155 5.18 -12.87 14.10
C ALA A 155 5.67 -11.50 14.59
N PRO A 156 6.32 -11.42 15.76
CA PRO A 156 6.86 -10.16 16.29
C PRO A 156 7.81 -9.46 15.31
N GLU A 157 8.59 -10.21 14.56
CA GLU A 157 9.55 -9.69 13.58
C GLU A 157 8.84 -8.94 12.44
N ALA A 158 7.67 -9.43 12.01
CA ALA A 158 6.86 -8.76 10.99
C ALA A 158 6.29 -7.44 11.53
N VAL A 159 5.85 -7.41 12.78
CA VAL A 159 5.38 -6.19 13.45
C VAL A 159 6.51 -5.16 13.54
N GLU A 160 7.69 -5.56 14.00
CA GLU A 160 8.84 -4.65 14.11
C GLU A 160 9.32 -4.13 12.75
N ALA A 161 9.26 -4.96 11.70
CA ALA A 161 9.57 -4.53 10.35
C ALA A 161 8.59 -3.45 9.85
N VAL A 162 7.28 -3.65 10.05
CA VAL A 162 6.25 -2.67 9.66
C VAL A 162 6.35 -1.38 10.48
N LYS A 163 6.68 -1.47 11.77
CA LYS A 163 6.95 -0.29 12.61
C LYS A 163 8.08 0.57 12.03
N LYS A 164 9.23 -0.05 11.74
CA LYS A 164 10.37 0.66 11.16
C LYS A 164 10.00 1.36 9.83
N ILE A 165 9.29 0.65 8.96
CA ILE A 165 8.80 1.22 7.69
C ILE A 165 7.85 2.40 7.95
N SER A 166 7.02 2.33 9.00
CA SER A 166 6.07 3.40 9.35
C SER A 166 6.74 4.65 9.93
N GLU A 167 7.97 4.54 10.42
CA GLU A 167 8.76 5.65 11.00
C GLU A 167 9.54 6.45 9.94
N GLU A 168 9.70 5.91 8.74
CA GLU A 168 10.37 6.56 7.60
C GLU A 168 9.49 7.59 6.90
#